data_3f32a5c2022328da50d5c78d45291bec
#
_entry.id   3f32a5c2022328da50d5c78d45291bec
#
_cell.length_a   1.000
_cell.length_b   1.000
_cell.length_c   1.000
_cell.angle_alpha   90.00
_cell.angle_beta   90.00
_cell.angle_gamma   90.00
#
_symmetry.space_group_name_H-M   'P 1'
#
loop_
_entity.id
_entity.type
_entity.pdbx_description
1 polymer ?
#
loop_
_entity_poly.entity_id
_entity_poly.type
_entity_poly.pdbx_seq_one_letter_code
_entity_poly.pdbx_strand_id
1 'polypeptide(L)'
;MKILVINSGSSSLKYQLFNMENESVLAKGIVERIGIDDSFLTYENGNGEEIKIEKDIPDHKVGIKLLIETLLSEEYGVLEDMDEVEAVGHRVVHGGEAFAHSTIINDQVITEMENVADLAPLHNPPNIMGIKVCEELMPDKPQVAVFDTAFHQSMPEKSYIYALPYEYYEEYGVRRYGFHGTSHGYVAERAAEMMEKDFDDLKIITCHLGNGASVAAVKNGKSVDTSMGLTPLEGLVMGTRCGDIDPAIIPFIMDKEDLSASEIDTILNKESGLYGVSGVSSDSRDVEEAAENGNHQAEIALKLFSYRVKKYIGAYAAAMGGVDAVVFTAGIGENAIETREEILEGLEFLGIKVDKEANDCRGKEQFITTGDSKVKAMVIPTNEELVIAKDTMELVD
;
A
#
# COMPACT_ATOMS: atom_id res chain seq x y z
N MET A 1 -11.96 -10.73 20.87
CA MET A 1 -12.65 -10.51 19.57
C MET A 1 -11.85 -11.16 18.44
N LYS A 2 -12.52 -11.92 17.53
CA LYS A 2 -11.92 -12.43 16.29
C LYS A 2 -12.41 -11.61 15.10
N ILE A 3 -11.47 -11.08 14.30
CA ILE A 3 -11.77 -10.21 13.16
C ILE A 3 -11.19 -10.81 11.88
N LEU A 4 -12.04 -10.96 10.87
CA LEU A 4 -11.63 -11.37 9.53
C LEU A 4 -11.33 -10.13 8.70
N VAL A 5 -10.10 -10.00 8.21
CA VAL A 5 -9.67 -8.95 7.29
C VAL A 5 -9.65 -9.47 5.87
N ILE A 6 -10.26 -8.73 4.95
CA ILE A 6 -10.38 -9.07 3.53
C ILE A 6 -9.86 -7.93 2.66
N ASN A 7 -9.07 -8.30 1.65
CA ASN A 7 -8.60 -7.42 0.61
C ASN A 7 -8.92 -8.04 -0.75
N SER A 8 -10.01 -7.57 -1.38
CA SER A 8 -10.53 -8.08 -2.65
C SER A 8 -9.92 -7.34 -3.83
N GLY A 9 -9.12 -8.03 -4.63
CA GLY A 9 -8.65 -7.57 -5.94
C GLY A 9 -9.53 -8.10 -7.08
N SER A 10 -9.21 -7.73 -8.33
CA SER A 10 -9.97 -8.15 -9.52
C SER A 10 -9.96 -9.67 -9.77
N SER A 11 -8.85 -10.34 -9.49
CA SER A 11 -8.65 -11.80 -9.69
C SER A 11 -8.02 -12.49 -8.49
N SER A 12 -7.99 -11.84 -7.34
CA SER A 12 -7.43 -12.38 -6.11
C SER A 12 -8.14 -11.82 -4.88
N LEU A 13 -8.08 -12.55 -3.78
CA LEU A 13 -8.60 -12.15 -2.48
C LEU A 13 -7.62 -12.57 -1.40
N LYS A 14 -6.96 -11.61 -0.75
CA LYS A 14 -6.13 -11.87 0.43
C LYS A 14 -6.98 -11.77 1.69
N TYR A 15 -6.62 -12.56 2.69
CA TYR A 15 -7.31 -12.53 3.96
C TYR A 15 -6.38 -12.84 5.14
N GLN A 16 -6.74 -12.33 6.30
CA GLN A 16 -6.17 -12.71 7.59
C GLN A 16 -7.28 -12.73 8.66
N LEU A 17 -7.25 -13.74 9.50
CA LEU A 17 -8.10 -13.84 10.69
C LEU A 17 -7.27 -13.56 11.93
N PHE A 18 -7.66 -12.54 12.69
CA PHE A 18 -6.96 -12.13 13.90
C PHE A 18 -7.72 -12.51 15.16
N ASN A 19 -6.96 -12.88 16.22
CA ASN A 19 -7.43 -12.78 17.60
C ASN A 19 -6.95 -11.44 18.18
N MET A 20 -7.87 -10.50 18.38
CA MET A 20 -7.55 -9.14 18.85
C MET A 20 -7.24 -9.05 20.35
N GLU A 21 -7.43 -10.11 21.14
CA GLU A 21 -6.99 -10.14 22.54
C GLU A 21 -5.45 -10.05 22.67
N ASN A 22 -4.73 -10.57 21.68
CA ASN A 22 -3.26 -10.62 21.66
C ASN A 22 -2.67 -10.26 20.30
N GLU A 23 -3.48 -9.75 19.39
CA GLU A 23 -3.12 -9.35 18.02
C GLU A 23 -2.45 -10.48 17.18
N SER A 24 -2.75 -11.74 17.53
CA SER A 24 -2.17 -12.89 16.80
C SER A 24 -2.98 -13.24 15.56
N VAL A 25 -2.27 -13.64 14.50
CA VAL A 25 -2.88 -14.19 13.29
C VAL A 25 -3.24 -15.64 13.53
N LEU A 26 -4.53 -15.98 13.44
CA LEU A 26 -5.04 -17.34 13.57
C LEU A 26 -4.96 -18.09 12.24
N ALA A 27 -5.23 -17.39 11.13
CA ALA A 27 -5.10 -17.92 9.78
C ALA A 27 -4.86 -16.78 8.79
N LYS A 28 -4.16 -17.07 7.71
CA LYS A 28 -3.96 -16.12 6.59
C LYS A 28 -3.86 -16.87 5.26
N GLY A 29 -4.01 -16.16 4.16
CA GLY A 29 -3.79 -16.74 2.84
C GLY A 29 -4.33 -15.88 1.71
N ILE A 30 -4.43 -16.52 0.56
CA ILE A 30 -4.87 -15.86 -0.67
C ILE A 30 -5.66 -16.82 -1.54
N VAL A 31 -6.76 -16.35 -2.10
CA VAL A 31 -7.43 -16.96 -3.24
C VAL A 31 -6.88 -16.30 -4.49
N GLU A 32 -6.37 -17.07 -5.43
CA GLU A 32 -5.75 -16.57 -6.65
C GLU A 32 -6.44 -17.08 -7.90
N ARG A 33 -6.30 -16.32 -8.99
CA ARG A 33 -6.83 -16.63 -10.33
C ARG A 33 -8.35 -16.78 -10.35
N ILE A 34 -9.07 -15.98 -9.56
CA ILE A 34 -10.53 -15.94 -9.53
C ILE A 34 -11.05 -15.58 -10.95
N GLY A 35 -11.94 -16.41 -11.49
CA GLY A 35 -12.47 -16.25 -12.84
C GLY A 35 -11.50 -16.66 -13.95
N ILE A 36 -10.40 -17.32 -13.63
CA ILE A 36 -9.35 -17.78 -14.56
C ILE A 36 -9.07 -19.25 -14.27
N ASP A 37 -8.63 -19.99 -15.31
CA ASP A 37 -8.25 -21.42 -15.16
C ASP A 37 -7.13 -21.59 -14.13
N ASP A 38 -7.07 -22.76 -13.48
CA ASP A 38 -6.11 -23.13 -12.45
C ASP A 38 -6.17 -22.24 -11.19
N SER A 39 -7.37 -21.85 -10.79
CA SER A 39 -7.59 -21.11 -9.54
C SER A 39 -7.35 -21.98 -8.30
N PHE A 40 -6.93 -21.32 -7.23
CA PHE A 40 -6.59 -22.02 -5.97
C PHE A 40 -6.71 -21.10 -4.76
N LEU A 41 -6.84 -21.72 -3.58
CA LEU A 41 -6.68 -21.10 -2.28
C LEU A 41 -5.37 -21.58 -1.65
N THR A 42 -4.51 -20.65 -1.23
CA THR A 42 -3.43 -20.90 -0.27
C THR A 42 -3.92 -20.51 1.12
N TYR A 43 -3.73 -21.39 2.08
CA TYR A 43 -4.12 -21.20 3.46
C TYR A 43 -2.97 -21.58 4.38
N GLU A 44 -2.68 -20.75 5.36
CA GLU A 44 -1.71 -20.99 6.43
C GLU A 44 -2.40 -20.76 7.77
N ASN A 45 -2.36 -21.73 8.69
CA ASN A 45 -2.89 -21.56 10.03
C ASN A 45 -1.86 -20.91 10.98
N GLY A 46 -2.30 -20.51 12.17
CA GLY A 46 -1.45 -19.85 13.18
C GLY A 46 -0.24 -20.67 13.67
N ASN A 47 -0.16 -21.98 13.34
CA ASN A 47 0.98 -22.84 13.63
C ASN A 47 2.00 -22.89 12.48
N GLY A 48 1.72 -22.21 11.36
CA GLY A 48 2.57 -22.19 10.16
C GLY A 48 2.38 -23.42 9.25
N GLU A 49 1.29 -24.16 9.41
CA GLU A 49 0.92 -25.23 8.47
C GLU A 49 0.26 -24.63 7.25
N GLU A 50 0.86 -24.85 6.09
CA GLU A 50 0.39 -24.32 4.81
C GLU A 50 -0.23 -25.42 3.97
N ILE A 51 -1.38 -25.14 3.36
CA ILE A 51 -2.04 -25.99 2.38
C ILE A 51 -2.42 -25.20 1.12
N LYS A 52 -2.45 -25.89 -0.01
CA LYS A 52 -2.95 -25.37 -1.27
C LYS A 52 -4.15 -26.19 -1.73
N ILE A 53 -5.30 -25.54 -1.92
CA ILE A 53 -6.54 -26.17 -2.38
C ILE A 53 -6.80 -25.69 -3.81
N GLU A 54 -6.58 -26.57 -4.78
CA GLU A 54 -6.90 -26.32 -6.18
C GLU A 54 -8.39 -26.61 -6.42
N LYS A 55 -9.12 -25.61 -6.90
CA LYS A 55 -10.57 -25.69 -7.14
C LYS A 55 -10.93 -24.66 -8.21
N ASP A 56 -11.92 -24.97 -9.02
CA ASP A 56 -12.51 -23.96 -9.92
C ASP A 56 -13.23 -22.89 -9.10
N ILE A 57 -12.76 -21.64 -9.23
CA ILE A 57 -13.26 -20.47 -8.48
C ILE A 57 -13.69 -19.40 -9.53
N PRO A 58 -14.91 -19.54 -10.06
CA PRO A 58 -15.38 -18.66 -11.13
C PRO A 58 -15.63 -17.22 -10.71
N ASP A 59 -15.84 -16.97 -9.43
CA ASP A 59 -16.12 -15.63 -8.88
C ASP A 59 -15.70 -15.49 -7.39
N HIS A 60 -15.74 -14.28 -6.89
CA HIS A 60 -15.40 -13.95 -5.49
C HIS A 60 -16.31 -14.64 -4.48
N LYS A 61 -17.57 -14.90 -4.82
CA LYS A 61 -18.51 -15.59 -3.92
C LYS A 61 -18.07 -17.03 -3.65
N VAL A 62 -17.64 -17.76 -4.69
CA VAL A 62 -17.08 -19.10 -4.55
C VAL A 62 -15.75 -19.04 -3.77
N GLY A 63 -14.92 -18.02 -4.00
CA GLY A 63 -13.66 -17.82 -3.28
C GLY A 63 -13.86 -17.60 -1.78
N ILE A 64 -14.75 -16.68 -1.38
CA ILE A 64 -15.04 -16.38 0.03
C ILE A 64 -15.73 -17.59 0.70
N LYS A 65 -16.61 -18.28 -0.02
CA LYS A 65 -17.24 -19.49 0.50
C LYS A 65 -16.19 -20.60 0.76
N LEU A 66 -15.23 -20.78 -0.15
CA LEU A 66 -14.13 -21.74 0.04
C LEU A 66 -13.27 -21.35 1.23
N LEU A 67 -12.98 -20.06 1.41
CA LEU A 67 -12.29 -19.54 2.59
C LEU A 67 -13.03 -19.92 3.88
N ILE A 68 -14.35 -19.64 3.96
CA ILE A 68 -15.17 -19.97 5.13
C ILE A 68 -15.17 -21.48 5.40
N GLU A 69 -15.37 -22.29 4.36
CA GLU A 69 -15.30 -23.77 4.47
C GLU A 69 -13.94 -24.24 5.00
N THR A 70 -12.85 -23.57 4.62
CA THR A 70 -11.49 -23.92 5.08
C THR A 70 -11.26 -23.49 6.54
N LEU A 71 -11.72 -22.30 6.95
CA LEU A 71 -11.64 -21.86 8.34
C LEU A 71 -12.38 -22.76 9.32
N LEU A 72 -13.47 -23.42 8.86
CA LEU A 72 -14.31 -24.36 9.62
C LEU A 72 -13.91 -25.83 9.44
N SER A 73 -12.88 -26.13 8.66
CA SER A 73 -12.49 -27.52 8.37
C SER A 73 -12.05 -28.26 9.64
N GLU A 74 -12.51 -29.51 9.82
CA GLU A 74 -12.05 -30.37 10.91
C GLU A 74 -10.54 -30.67 10.84
N GLU A 75 -9.93 -30.61 9.66
CA GLU A 75 -8.53 -30.98 9.42
C GLU A 75 -7.58 -29.77 9.51
N TYR A 76 -7.99 -28.60 9.01
CA TYR A 76 -7.13 -27.42 8.86
C TYR A 76 -7.67 -26.18 9.58
N GLY A 77 -8.95 -26.19 9.94
CA GLY A 77 -9.67 -25.03 10.43
C GLY A 77 -9.18 -24.53 11.79
N VAL A 78 -9.47 -23.27 12.06
CA VAL A 78 -9.13 -22.58 13.31
C VAL A 78 -10.39 -22.06 14.02
N LEU A 79 -11.58 -22.36 13.47
CA LEU A 79 -12.88 -21.99 14.01
C LEU A 79 -13.75 -23.24 14.15
N GLU A 80 -14.53 -23.30 15.22
CA GLU A 80 -15.59 -24.30 15.39
C GLU A 80 -16.90 -23.85 14.71
N ASP A 81 -17.17 -22.54 14.74
CA ASP A 81 -18.35 -21.90 14.14
C ASP A 81 -18.01 -20.51 13.60
N MET A 82 -18.73 -20.07 12.57
CA MET A 82 -18.61 -18.69 12.05
C MET A 82 -19.10 -17.63 13.04
N ASP A 83 -19.84 -18.02 14.05
CA ASP A 83 -20.24 -17.09 15.13
C ASP A 83 -19.06 -16.58 15.94
N GLU A 84 -17.92 -17.26 15.90
CA GLU A 84 -16.68 -16.80 16.52
C GLU A 84 -16.04 -15.59 15.78
N VAL A 85 -16.34 -15.38 14.49
CA VAL A 85 -15.97 -14.16 13.79
C VAL A 85 -16.97 -13.08 14.18
N GLU A 86 -16.48 -12.04 14.85
CA GLU A 86 -17.34 -10.99 15.42
C GLU A 86 -17.50 -9.79 14.48
N ALA A 87 -16.52 -9.55 13.58
CA ALA A 87 -16.59 -8.48 12.58
C ALA A 87 -15.72 -8.79 11.35
N VAL A 88 -15.95 -8.08 10.25
CA VAL A 88 -15.15 -8.15 9.01
C VAL A 88 -14.62 -6.78 8.66
N GLY A 89 -13.29 -6.65 8.51
CA GLY A 89 -12.62 -5.45 8.01
C GLY A 89 -12.28 -5.59 6.53
N HIS A 90 -12.57 -4.57 5.74
CA HIS A 90 -12.28 -4.54 4.31
C HIS A 90 -11.28 -3.44 3.96
N ARG A 91 -10.21 -3.80 3.25
CA ARG A 91 -9.40 -2.80 2.58
C ARG A 91 -10.17 -2.26 1.38
N VAL A 92 -10.29 -0.95 1.30
CA VAL A 92 -10.88 -0.21 0.18
C VAL A 92 -9.83 0.76 -0.37
N VAL A 93 -9.61 0.73 -1.68
CA VAL A 93 -8.52 1.54 -2.25
C VAL A 93 -8.86 3.02 -2.26
N HIS A 94 -10.09 3.42 -2.60
CA HIS A 94 -10.42 4.83 -2.77
C HIS A 94 -11.72 5.22 -2.08
N GLY A 95 -11.63 6.18 -1.14
CA GLY A 95 -12.78 6.72 -0.41
C GLY A 95 -13.26 8.10 -0.91
N GLY A 96 -12.62 8.66 -1.94
CA GLY A 96 -12.90 10.02 -2.38
C GLY A 96 -12.63 11.05 -1.27
N GLU A 97 -13.37 12.13 -1.25
CA GLU A 97 -13.36 13.13 -0.17
C GLU A 97 -14.38 12.82 0.93
N ALA A 98 -15.26 11.82 0.70
CA ALA A 98 -16.31 11.46 1.63
C ALA A 98 -15.79 10.74 2.89
N PHE A 99 -14.68 10.02 2.77
CA PHE A 99 -14.17 9.18 3.85
C PHE A 99 -12.77 9.61 4.28
N ALA A 100 -12.70 10.31 5.40
CA ALA A 100 -11.46 10.70 6.09
C ALA A 100 -11.05 9.70 7.19
N HIS A 101 -11.89 8.71 7.48
CA HIS A 101 -11.70 7.69 8.51
C HIS A 101 -12.34 6.38 8.09
N SER A 102 -11.92 5.29 8.73
CA SER A 102 -12.58 3.99 8.64
C SER A 102 -14.03 4.08 9.06
N THR A 103 -14.92 3.31 8.43
CA THR A 103 -16.37 3.52 8.58
C THR A 103 -17.13 2.19 8.56
N ILE A 104 -18.12 2.03 9.44
CA ILE A 104 -19.06 0.90 9.41
C ILE A 104 -19.85 0.96 8.10
N ILE A 105 -19.87 -0.14 7.38
CA ILE A 105 -20.51 -0.26 6.07
C ILE A 105 -22.04 -0.30 6.23
N ASN A 106 -22.72 0.45 5.38
CA ASN A 106 -24.16 0.46 5.18
C ASN A 106 -24.46 0.86 3.73
N ASP A 107 -25.74 0.87 3.33
CA ASP A 107 -26.16 1.20 1.96
C ASP A 107 -25.65 2.56 1.47
N GLN A 108 -25.56 3.57 2.37
CA GLN A 108 -25.05 4.89 2.02
C GLN A 108 -23.54 4.83 1.74
N VAL A 109 -22.76 4.12 2.55
CA VAL A 109 -21.32 3.93 2.35
C VAL A 109 -21.04 3.23 1.01
N ILE A 110 -21.80 2.18 0.70
CA ILE A 110 -21.72 1.48 -0.59
C ILE A 110 -22.00 2.46 -1.75
N THR A 111 -23.06 3.26 -1.64
CA THR A 111 -23.41 4.24 -2.67
C THR A 111 -22.31 5.26 -2.89
N GLU A 112 -21.70 5.79 -1.82
CA GLU A 112 -20.60 6.75 -1.94
C GLU A 112 -19.34 6.09 -2.54
N MET A 113 -19.06 4.81 -2.21
CA MET A 113 -17.97 4.06 -2.85
C MET A 113 -18.21 3.83 -4.35
N GLU A 114 -19.46 3.59 -4.75
CA GLU A 114 -19.86 3.48 -6.16
C GLU A 114 -19.70 4.83 -6.89
N ASN A 115 -20.07 5.95 -6.26
CA ASN A 115 -19.93 7.29 -6.84
C ASN A 115 -18.46 7.67 -7.15
N VAL A 116 -17.49 7.14 -6.40
CA VAL A 116 -16.06 7.41 -6.61
C VAL A 116 -15.34 6.26 -7.34
N ALA A 117 -16.07 5.27 -7.85
CA ALA A 117 -15.48 4.12 -8.54
C ALA A 117 -14.67 4.51 -9.78
N ASP A 118 -15.05 5.59 -10.46
CA ASP A 118 -14.32 6.12 -11.63
C ASP A 118 -12.91 6.64 -11.28
N LEU A 119 -12.63 6.96 -10.01
CA LEU A 119 -11.30 7.35 -9.53
C LEU A 119 -10.37 6.14 -9.32
N ALA A 120 -10.95 4.95 -9.14
CA ALA A 120 -10.21 3.69 -8.97
C ALA A 120 -10.93 2.52 -9.69
N PRO A 121 -11.09 2.57 -11.03
CA PRO A 121 -11.95 1.64 -11.78
C PRO A 121 -11.47 0.19 -11.75
N LEU A 122 -10.19 -0.06 -11.48
CA LEU A 122 -9.62 -1.40 -11.35
C LEU A 122 -9.71 -1.97 -9.94
N HIS A 123 -10.06 -1.14 -8.93
CA HIS A 123 -9.95 -1.50 -7.52
C HIS A 123 -11.28 -1.41 -6.77
N ASN A 124 -11.98 -0.27 -6.86
CA ASN A 124 -13.23 -0.10 -6.11
C ASN A 124 -14.33 -1.10 -6.48
N PRO A 125 -14.60 -1.42 -7.77
CA PRO A 125 -15.61 -2.41 -8.10
C PRO A 125 -15.37 -3.79 -7.46
N PRO A 126 -14.16 -4.41 -7.52
CA PRO A 126 -13.90 -5.66 -6.80
C PRO A 126 -13.94 -5.51 -5.27
N ASN A 127 -13.56 -4.36 -4.69
CA ASN A 127 -13.72 -4.14 -3.26
C ASN A 127 -15.20 -4.16 -2.85
N ILE A 128 -16.06 -3.42 -3.55
CA ILE A 128 -17.51 -3.39 -3.33
C ILE A 128 -18.13 -4.79 -3.52
N MET A 129 -17.69 -5.53 -4.53
CA MET A 129 -18.14 -6.90 -4.75
C MET A 129 -17.79 -7.79 -3.56
N GLY A 130 -16.55 -7.74 -3.05
CA GLY A 130 -16.13 -8.49 -1.88
C GLY A 130 -16.98 -8.17 -0.64
N ILE A 131 -17.26 -6.89 -0.40
CA ILE A 131 -18.13 -6.45 0.69
C ILE A 131 -19.53 -7.05 0.56
N LYS A 132 -20.19 -6.88 -0.60
CA LYS A 132 -21.56 -7.40 -0.85
C LYS A 132 -21.63 -8.92 -0.68
N VAL A 133 -20.60 -9.65 -1.09
CA VAL A 133 -20.51 -11.10 -0.88
C VAL A 133 -20.38 -11.45 0.60
N CYS A 134 -19.57 -10.70 1.36
CA CYS A 134 -19.46 -10.91 2.80
C CYS A 134 -20.77 -10.61 3.53
N GLU A 135 -21.49 -9.54 3.16
CA GLU A 135 -22.83 -9.25 3.68
C GLU A 135 -23.83 -10.39 3.42
N GLU A 136 -23.77 -11.01 2.25
CA GLU A 136 -24.64 -12.14 1.92
C GLU A 136 -24.29 -13.41 2.72
N LEU A 137 -23.00 -13.69 2.91
CA LEU A 137 -22.53 -14.92 3.58
C LEU A 137 -22.47 -14.79 5.11
N MET A 138 -22.34 -13.59 5.62
CA MET A 138 -22.22 -13.23 7.04
C MET A 138 -23.13 -12.05 7.40
N PRO A 139 -24.47 -12.16 7.23
CA PRO A 139 -25.40 -11.01 7.29
C PRO A 139 -25.50 -10.37 8.70
N ASP A 140 -25.17 -11.13 9.75
CA ASP A 140 -25.25 -10.65 11.14
C ASP A 140 -23.93 -10.06 11.65
N LYS A 141 -22.87 -10.03 10.82
CA LYS A 141 -21.56 -9.51 11.21
C LYS A 141 -21.39 -8.06 10.73
N PRO A 142 -21.05 -7.12 11.64
CA PRO A 142 -20.71 -5.76 11.24
C PRO A 142 -19.49 -5.79 10.31
N GLN A 143 -19.51 -4.92 9.31
CA GLN A 143 -18.45 -4.78 8.32
C GLN A 143 -17.92 -3.37 8.31
N VAL A 144 -16.60 -3.21 8.20
CA VAL A 144 -15.91 -1.93 8.24
C VAL A 144 -15.08 -1.74 6.97
N ALA A 145 -15.20 -0.58 6.35
CA ALA A 145 -14.33 -0.16 5.24
C ALA A 145 -13.17 0.69 5.78
N VAL A 146 -11.95 0.30 5.43
CA VAL A 146 -10.71 1.01 5.73
C VAL A 146 -10.11 1.49 4.41
N PHE A 147 -9.99 2.81 4.25
CA PHE A 147 -9.65 3.42 2.97
C PHE A 147 -8.16 3.78 2.89
N ASP A 148 -7.47 3.33 1.85
CA ASP A 148 -6.06 3.67 1.60
C ASP A 148 -5.82 5.19 1.45
N THR A 149 -6.84 5.94 1.06
CA THR A 149 -6.77 7.39 0.88
C THR A 149 -7.09 8.18 2.14
N ALA A 150 -7.67 7.56 3.19
CA ALA A 150 -8.20 8.27 4.36
C ALA A 150 -7.12 9.04 5.13
N PHE A 151 -5.96 8.45 5.39
CA PHE A 151 -4.85 9.10 6.10
C PHE A 151 -4.40 10.41 5.43
N HIS A 152 -4.49 10.47 4.10
CA HIS A 152 -4.07 11.63 3.31
C HIS A 152 -5.14 12.73 3.21
N GLN A 153 -6.36 12.53 3.71
CA GLN A 153 -7.40 13.57 3.70
C GLN A 153 -7.06 14.78 4.58
N SER A 154 -6.08 14.65 5.47
CA SER A 154 -5.55 15.76 6.27
C SER A 154 -4.61 16.71 5.53
N MET A 155 -4.27 16.44 4.26
CA MET A 155 -3.42 17.31 3.44
C MET A 155 -4.04 18.71 3.27
N PRO A 156 -3.24 19.80 3.39
CA PRO A 156 -3.71 21.13 3.11
C PRO A 156 -3.95 21.34 1.60
N GLU A 157 -4.90 22.21 1.25
CA GLU A 157 -5.33 22.48 -0.13
C GLU A 157 -4.17 22.67 -1.12
N LYS A 158 -3.15 23.43 -0.73
CA LYS A 158 -1.94 23.66 -1.55
C LYS A 158 -1.14 22.41 -1.89
N SER A 159 -1.34 21.30 -1.17
CA SER A 159 -0.65 20.03 -1.41
C SER A 159 -1.47 19.09 -2.29
N TYR A 160 -2.79 19.23 -2.30
CA TYR A 160 -3.64 18.34 -3.07
C TYR A 160 -4.20 18.92 -4.38
N ILE A 161 -4.29 20.27 -4.52
CA ILE A 161 -4.76 20.88 -5.77
C ILE A 161 -3.66 20.83 -6.83
N TYR A 162 -4.03 20.37 -8.01
CA TYR A 162 -3.17 20.46 -9.19
C TYR A 162 -3.24 21.84 -9.84
N ALA A 163 -2.15 22.26 -10.47
CA ALA A 163 -2.09 23.53 -11.22
C ALA A 163 -2.79 23.38 -12.60
N LEU A 164 -4.05 22.98 -12.57
CA LEU A 164 -4.98 22.85 -13.70
C LEU A 164 -6.14 23.83 -13.51
N PRO A 165 -7.01 24.07 -14.52
CA PRO A 165 -8.24 24.82 -14.31
C PRO A 165 -9.01 24.28 -13.11
N TYR A 166 -9.34 25.19 -12.17
CA TYR A 166 -9.91 24.81 -10.86
C TYR A 166 -11.26 24.09 -10.98
N GLU A 167 -11.98 24.33 -12.09
CA GLU A 167 -13.23 23.65 -12.43
C GLU A 167 -13.09 22.12 -12.50
N TYR A 168 -11.92 21.59 -12.86
CA TYR A 168 -11.71 20.13 -12.87
C TYR A 168 -11.68 19.54 -11.48
N TYR A 169 -11.26 20.29 -10.49
CA TYR A 169 -11.42 19.88 -9.10
C TYR A 169 -12.90 19.93 -8.67
N GLU A 170 -13.59 21.05 -8.96
CA GLU A 170 -15.00 21.24 -8.55
C GLU A 170 -15.97 20.24 -9.21
N GLU A 171 -15.75 19.92 -10.51
CA GLU A 171 -16.68 19.10 -11.27
C GLU A 171 -16.34 17.60 -11.23
N TYR A 172 -15.04 17.25 -11.17
CA TYR A 172 -14.59 15.86 -11.32
C TYR A 172 -13.74 15.36 -10.15
N GLY A 173 -13.53 16.18 -9.13
CA GLY A 173 -12.69 15.80 -8.00
C GLY A 173 -11.21 15.58 -8.38
N VAL A 174 -10.70 16.29 -9.41
CA VAL A 174 -9.31 16.17 -9.87
C VAL A 174 -8.39 16.85 -8.86
N ARG A 175 -7.89 16.03 -7.92
CA ARG A 175 -6.94 16.42 -6.88
C ARG A 175 -6.01 15.25 -6.55
N ARG A 176 -4.96 15.52 -5.77
CA ARG A 176 -4.17 14.48 -5.13
C ARG A 176 -4.96 13.84 -4.00
N TYR A 177 -5.09 12.53 -4.01
CA TYR A 177 -5.65 11.74 -2.90
C TYR A 177 -4.56 11.02 -2.13
N GLY A 178 -3.61 10.42 -2.83
CA GLY A 178 -2.58 9.56 -2.25
C GLY A 178 -3.12 8.18 -1.89
N PHE A 179 -2.20 7.23 -1.70
CA PHE A 179 -2.53 5.82 -1.42
C PHE A 179 -1.53 5.26 -0.41
N HIS A 180 -1.67 3.99 -0.03
CA HIS A 180 -0.93 3.35 1.06
C HIS A 180 -1.10 4.08 2.40
N GLY A 181 -2.20 4.81 2.59
CA GLY A 181 -2.43 5.64 3.78
C GLY A 181 -2.40 4.82 5.07
N THR A 182 -2.99 3.62 5.04
CA THR A 182 -2.95 2.67 6.17
C THR A 182 -1.52 2.32 6.57
N SER A 183 -0.66 2.02 5.59
CA SER A 183 0.76 1.75 5.83
C SER A 183 1.51 2.98 6.32
N HIS A 184 1.35 4.14 5.65
CA HIS A 184 2.04 5.37 6.03
C HIS A 184 1.68 5.83 7.45
N GLY A 185 0.40 5.77 7.82
CA GLY A 185 -0.05 6.09 9.18
C GLY A 185 0.57 5.18 10.23
N TYR A 186 0.45 3.88 10.02
CA TYR A 186 0.97 2.85 10.92
C TYR A 186 2.48 3.00 11.18
N VAL A 187 3.29 3.05 10.12
CA VAL A 187 4.75 3.10 10.30
C VAL A 187 5.22 4.46 10.83
N ALA A 188 4.48 5.54 10.61
CA ALA A 188 4.79 6.84 11.19
C ALA A 188 4.51 6.88 12.70
N GLU A 189 3.38 6.34 13.14
CA GLU A 189 3.06 6.20 14.57
C GLU A 189 4.06 5.26 15.27
N ARG A 190 4.35 4.12 14.65
CA ARG A 190 5.33 3.17 15.18
C ARG A 190 6.74 3.77 15.29
N ALA A 191 7.13 4.64 14.36
CA ALA A 191 8.38 5.37 14.43
C ALA A 191 8.43 6.32 15.64
N ALA A 192 7.33 6.99 15.97
CA ALA A 192 7.23 7.84 17.15
C ALA A 192 7.39 7.03 18.45
N GLU A 193 6.74 5.86 18.54
CA GLU A 193 6.89 4.92 19.64
C GLU A 193 8.35 4.45 19.79
N MET A 194 9.01 4.01 18.71
CA MET A 194 10.41 3.60 18.71
C MET A 194 11.35 4.73 19.11
N MET A 195 11.00 5.97 18.82
CA MET A 195 11.76 7.17 19.22
C MET A 195 11.43 7.62 20.64
N GLU A 196 10.45 7.02 21.30
CA GLU A 196 9.92 7.43 22.62
C GLU A 196 9.50 8.91 22.64
N LYS A 197 8.82 9.37 21.58
CA LYS A 197 8.38 10.75 21.40
C LYS A 197 6.90 10.82 21.06
N ASP A 198 6.30 11.97 21.38
CA ASP A 198 4.92 12.25 20.99
C ASP A 198 4.82 12.37 19.45
N PHE A 199 3.87 11.65 18.86
CA PHE A 199 3.65 11.65 17.42
C PHE A 199 3.31 13.04 16.88
N ASP A 200 2.59 13.82 17.68
CA ASP A 200 2.18 15.18 17.32
C ASP A 200 3.34 16.20 17.32
N ASP A 201 4.50 15.85 17.87
CA ASP A 201 5.69 16.71 17.90
C ASP A 201 6.67 16.42 16.74
N LEU A 202 6.40 15.37 15.92
CA LEU A 202 7.37 14.87 14.93
C LEU A 202 7.05 15.29 13.50
N LYS A 203 8.12 15.31 12.69
CA LYS A 203 8.14 15.40 11.24
C LYS A 203 8.78 14.14 10.68
N ILE A 204 7.97 13.26 10.13
CA ILE A 204 8.38 11.94 9.66
C ILE A 204 8.16 11.85 8.17
N ILE A 205 9.13 11.29 7.46
CA ILE A 205 8.99 10.91 6.05
C ILE A 205 8.93 9.39 6.00
N THR A 206 7.83 8.85 5.48
CA THR A 206 7.64 7.41 5.34
C THR A 206 7.78 7.01 3.88
N CYS A 207 8.61 6.01 3.61
CA CYS A 207 8.92 5.49 2.28
C CYS A 207 8.38 4.06 2.19
N HIS A 208 7.16 3.91 1.65
CA HIS A 208 6.56 2.62 1.33
C HIS A 208 7.08 2.19 -0.03
N LEU A 209 8.06 1.29 -0.05
CA LEU A 209 8.78 0.87 -1.25
C LEU A 209 8.51 -0.61 -1.55
N GLY A 210 7.55 -0.87 -2.41
CA GLY A 210 7.18 -2.18 -2.93
C GLY A 210 7.06 -2.17 -4.44
N ASN A 211 6.32 -3.10 -5.03
CA ASN A 211 5.99 -3.07 -6.46
C ASN A 211 5.18 -1.81 -6.83
N GLY A 212 4.21 -1.41 -5.97
CA GLY A 212 3.74 -0.03 -5.86
C GLY A 212 4.58 0.70 -4.83
N ALA A 213 4.94 1.96 -5.06
CA ALA A 213 5.79 2.71 -4.16
C ALA A 213 5.31 4.15 -3.97
N SER A 214 5.41 4.65 -2.74
CA SER A 214 5.07 6.03 -2.41
C SER A 214 5.89 6.56 -1.23
N VAL A 215 5.99 7.87 -1.13
CA VAL A 215 6.55 8.58 0.02
C VAL A 215 5.47 9.50 0.58
N ALA A 216 5.36 9.60 1.90
CA ALA A 216 4.49 10.56 2.54
C ALA A 216 5.25 11.45 3.53
N ALA A 217 4.83 12.71 3.62
CA ALA A 217 5.27 13.68 4.60
C ALA A 217 4.24 13.72 5.73
N VAL A 218 4.66 13.29 6.91
CA VAL A 218 3.80 13.26 8.11
C VAL A 218 4.31 14.31 9.10
N LYS A 219 3.44 15.23 9.48
CA LYS A 219 3.77 16.31 10.41
C LYS A 219 2.68 16.43 11.45
N ASN A 220 3.07 16.40 12.72
CA ASN A 220 2.14 16.53 13.84
C ASN A 220 1.00 15.49 13.76
N GLY A 221 1.37 14.22 13.55
CA GLY A 221 0.42 13.11 13.45
C GLY A 221 -0.41 13.05 12.15
N LYS A 222 -0.22 13.98 11.20
CA LYS A 222 -1.06 14.13 10.00
C LYS A 222 -0.25 14.06 8.71
N SER A 223 -0.80 13.42 7.69
CA SER A 223 -0.28 13.53 6.33
C SER A 223 -0.43 14.97 5.83
N VAL A 224 0.68 15.57 5.40
CA VAL A 224 0.69 16.93 4.84
C VAL A 224 1.05 16.96 3.36
N ASP A 225 1.59 15.86 2.84
CA ASP A 225 1.86 15.63 1.42
C ASP A 225 2.12 14.15 1.15
N THR A 226 1.93 13.69 -0.08
CA THR A 226 2.25 12.33 -0.51
C THR A 226 2.58 12.29 -1.99
N SER A 227 3.36 11.30 -2.43
CA SER A 227 3.87 11.23 -3.80
C SER A 227 2.87 10.70 -4.83
N MET A 228 1.97 9.80 -4.46
CA MET A 228 0.90 9.36 -5.35
C MET A 228 -0.17 10.44 -5.48
N GLY A 229 -0.81 10.50 -6.64
CA GLY A 229 -1.69 11.60 -7.03
C GLY A 229 -3.18 11.28 -6.98
N LEU A 230 -3.87 11.68 -8.06
CA LEU A 230 -5.26 11.30 -8.35
C LEU A 230 -5.38 9.78 -8.43
N THR A 231 -4.38 9.14 -9.04
CA THR A 231 -4.23 7.70 -9.17
C THR A 231 -2.89 7.24 -8.59
N PRO A 232 -2.67 5.93 -8.40
CA PRO A 232 -1.38 5.41 -7.94
C PRO A 232 -0.25 5.47 -8.99
N LEU A 233 -0.37 6.32 -10.04
CA LEU A 233 0.61 6.44 -11.12
C LEU A 233 1.68 7.49 -10.84
N GLU A 234 1.28 8.68 -10.33
CA GLU A 234 2.18 9.80 -10.03
C GLU A 234 3.19 9.43 -8.94
N GLY A 235 4.36 10.08 -8.95
CA GLY A 235 5.34 10.02 -7.88
C GLY A 235 6.58 9.21 -8.21
N LEU A 236 6.82 8.16 -7.44
CA LEU A 236 8.01 7.32 -7.57
C LEU A 236 8.00 6.48 -8.85
N VAL A 237 9.18 6.11 -9.30
CA VAL A 237 9.34 4.96 -10.21
C VAL A 237 8.91 3.72 -9.46
N MET A 238 8.14 2.83 -10.08
CA MET A 238 7.60 1.62 -9.45
C MET A 238 7.97 0.38 -10.28
N GLY A 239 7.48 -0.77 -9.94
CA GLY A 239 7.75 -2.00 -10.71
C GLY A 239 7.41 -1.87 -12.19
N THR A 240 6.20 -1.39 -12.51
CA THR A 240 5.71 -1.22 -13.90
C THR A 240 5.19 0.19 -14.20
N ARG A 241 5.05 1.08 -13.21
CA ARG A 241 4.52 2.44 -13.37
C ARG A 241 5.65 3.45 -13.50
N CYS A 242 5.48 4.43 -14.39
CA CYS A 242 6.52 5.42 -14.70
C CYS A 242 6.81 6.42 -13.55
N GLY A 243 5.84 6.69 -12.68
CA GLY A 243 5.91 7.83 -11.75
C GLY A 243 5.87 9.17 -12.49
N ASP A 244 6.53 10.19 -11.91
CA ASP A 244 6.57 11.54 -12.52
C ASP A 244 7.31 11.55 -13.86
N ILE A 245 6.63 12.11 -14.85
CA ILE A 245 7.19 12.43 -16.17
C ILE A 245 6.76 13.84 -16.58
N ASP A 246 7.39 14.39 -17.59
CA ASP A 246 6.87 15.59 -18.24
C ASP A 246 5.54 15.21 -18.95
N PRO A 247 4.40 15.87 -18.63
CA PRO A 247 3.12 15.60 -19.27
C PRO A 247 3.12 15.71 -20.79
N ALA A 248 4.02 16.51 -21.38
CA ALA A 248 4.16 16.66 -22.82
C ALA A 248 4.70 15.40 -23.52
N ILE A 249 5.32 14.47 -22.77
CA ILE A 249 5.74 13.17 -23.29
C ILE A 249 4.55 12.35 -23.76
N ILE A 250 3.40 12.45 -23.08
CA ILE A 250 2.19 11.67 -23.39
C ILE A 250 1.72 11.93 -24.83
N PRO A 251 1.31 13.17 -25.23
CA PRO A 251 0.89 13.42 -26.60
C PRO A 251 2.03 13.24 -27.61
N PHE A 252 3.29 13.46 -27.20
CA PHE A 252 4.42 13.23 -28.09
C PHE A 252 4.58 11.77 -28.50
N ILE A 253 4.48 10.82 -27.56
CA ILE A 253 4.57 9.38 -27.86
C ILE A 253 3.31 8.92 -28.61
N MET A 254 2.12 9.38 -28.20
CA MET A 254 0.87 9.05 -28.91
C MET A 254 0.93 9.43 -30.39
N ASP A 255 1.48 10.60 -30.73
CA ASP A 255 1.66 11.05 -32.12
C ASP A 255 2.72 10.24 -32.88
N LYS A 256 3.81 9.82 -32.21
CA LYS A 256 4.90 9.06 -32.83
C LYS A 256 4.53 7.63 -33.15
N GLU A 257 3.76 6.98 -32.26
CA GLU A 257 3.45 5.56 -32.32
C GLU A 257 1.98 5.30 -32.73
N ASP A 258 1.22 6.36 -33.07
CA ASP A 258 -0.22 6.30 -33.41
C ASP A 258 -1.07 5.61 -32.33
N LEU A 259 -0.83 5.96 -31.06
CA LEU A 259 -1.46 5.32 -29.91
C LEU A 259 -2.76 6.01 -29.50
N SER A 260 -3.73 5.22 -29.07
CA SER A 260 -4.93 5.68 -28.35
C SER A 260 -4.62 6.05 -26.89
N ALA A 261 -5.55 6.76 -26.24
CA ALA A 261 -5.44 7.08 -24.83
C ALA A 261 -5.35 5.82 -23.92
N SER A 262 -6.01 4.73 -24.27
CA SER A 262 -5.95 3.48 -23.52
C SER A 262 -4.60 2.76 -23.68
N GLU A 263 -3.99 2.83 -24.85
CA GLU A 263 -2.68 2.22 -25.09
C GLU A 263 -1.58 2.96 -24.36
N ILE A 264 -1.57 4.30 -24.41
CA ILE A 264 -0.59 5.07 -23.62
C ILE A 264 -0.80 4.89 -22.12
N ASP A 265 -2.04 4.79 -21.63
CA ASP A 265 -2.32 4.46 -20.22
C ASP A 265 -1.72 3.10 -19.84
N THR A 266 -1.84 2.10 -20.70
CA THR A 266 -1.23 0.78 -20.51
C THR A 266 0.30 0.88 -20.41
N ILE A 267 0.93 1.62 -21.30
CA ILE A 267 2.40 1.84 -21.27
C ILE A 267 2.82 2.48 -19.94
N LEU A 268 2.14 3.55 -19.52
CA LEU A 268 2.50 4.27 -18.30
C LEU A 268 2.31 3.44 -17.01
N ASN A 269 1.28 2.58 -16.98
CA ASN A 269 0.92 1.80 -15.80
C ASN A 269 1.55 0.39 -15.75
N LYS A 270 1.78 -0.27 -16.91
CA LYS A 270 2.12 -1.70 -16.94
C LYS A 270 3.44 -2.01 -17.67
N GLU A 271 3.96 -1.09 -18.47
CA GLU A 271 5.12 -1.33 -19.33
C GLU A 271 6.28 -0.37 -19.06
N SER A 272 6.17 0.42 -17.99
CA SER A 272 7.15 1.43 -17.56
C SER A 272 7.88 1.00 -16.28
N GLY A 273 8.37 1.94 -15.51
CA GLY A 273 9.01 1.68 -14.23
C GLY A 273 10.31 0.89 -14.32
N LEU A 274 10.58 0.07 -13.31
CA LEU A 274 11.75 -0.82 -13.31
C LEU A 274 11.74 -1.76 -14.52
N TYR A 275 10.57 -2.34 -14.82
CA TYR A 275 10.40 -3.21 -15.98
C TYR A 275 10.73 -2.49 -17.29
N GLY A 276 10.10 -1.35 -17.55
CA GLY A 276 10.27 -0.64 -18.81
C GLY A 276 11.69 -0.11 -19.04
N VAL A 277 12.37 0.34 -17.97
CA VAL A 277 13.76 0.85 -18.07
C VAL A 277 14.76 -0.27 -18.14
N SER A 278 14.63 -1.31 -17.33
CA SER A 278 15.59 -2.44 -17.31
C SER A 278 15.41 -3.38 -18.49
N GLY A 279 14.18 -3.53 -19.00
CA GLY A 279 13.82 -4.57 -19.97
C GLY A 279 13.88 -6.00 -19.41
N VAL A 280 13.92 -6.15 -18.05
CA VAL A 280 14.11 -7.45 -17.37
C VAL A 280 12.84 -7.88 -16.65
N SER A 281 12.50 -7.19 -15.56
CA SER A 281 11.42 -7.57 -14.66
C SER A 281 10.87 -6.36 -13.90
N SER A 282 9.66 -6.50 -13.35
CA SER A 282 9.10 -5.57 -12.37
C SER A 282 9.55 -5.88 -10.94
N ASP A 283 10.15 -7.05 -10.71
CA ASP A 283 10.72 -7.45 -9.43
C ASP A 283 12.13 -6.86 -9.29
N SER A 284 12.36 -6.06 -8.25
CA SER A 284 13.66 -5.42 -8.01
C SER A 284 14.80 -6.43 -7.85
N ARG A 285 14.53 -7.62 -7.33
CA ARG A 285 15.52 -8.69 -7.13
C ARG A 285 16.09 -9.20 -8.46
N ASP A 286 15.23 -9.41 -9.45
CA ASP A 286 15.64 -9.82 -10.79
C ASP A 286 16.44 -8.69 -11.47
N VAL A 287 16.06 -7.44 -11.23
CA VAL A 287 16.74 -6.26 -11.78
C VAL A 287 18.10 -6.07 -11.10
N GLU A 288 18.22 -6.29 -9.79
CA GLU A 288 19.48 -6.30 -9.03
C GLU A 288 20.42 -7.37 -9.58
N GLU A 289 19.96 -8.61 -9.73
CA GLU A 289 20.77 -9.70 -10.30
C GLU A 289 21.24 -9.38 -11.73
N ALA A 290 20.37 -8.80 -12.56
CA ALA A 290 20.76 -8.41 -13.91
C ALA A 290 21.82 -7.29 -13.91
N ALA A 291 21.71 -6.32 -12.99
CA ALA A 291 22.69 -5.24 -12.85
C ALA A 291 24.06 -5.76 -12.39
N GLU A 292 24.09 -6.68 -11.41
CA GLU A 292 25.32 -7.36 -10.95
C GLU A 292 25.99 -8.14 -12.09
N ASN A 293 25.21 -8.71 -13.01
CA ASN A 293 25.69 -9.39 -14.21
C ASN A 293 26.08 -8.44 -15.36
N GLY A 294 26.09 -7.12 -15.10
CA GLY A 294 26.58 -6.11 -16.03
C GLY A 294 25.52 -5.55 -17.00
N ASN A 295 24.23 -5.76 -16.74
CA ASN A 295 23.15 -5.12 -17.51
C ASN A 295 23.07 -3.63 -17.15
N HIS A 296 23.52 -2.76 -18.05
CA HIS A 296 23.51 -1.30 -17.84
C HIS A 296 22.12 -0.72 -17.67
N GLN A 297 21.10 -1.21 -18.39
CA GLN A 297 19.73 -0.71 -18.25
C GLN A 297 19.14 -1.06 -16.87
N ALA A 298 19.45 -2.25 -16.36
CA ALA A 298 19.07 -2.66 -15.00
C ALA A 298 19.75 -1.77 -13.94
N GLU A 299 21.04 -1.48 -14.09
CA GLU A 299 21.77 -0.54 -13.21
C GLU A 299 21.12 0.86 -13.22
N ILE A 300 20.78 1.39 -14.40
CA ILE A 300 20.11 2.68 -14.53
C ILE A 300 18.72 2.67 -13.91
N ALA A 301 17.95 1.59 -14.05
CA ALA A 301 16.63 1.44 -13.47
C ALA A 301 16.66 1.54 -11.93
N LEU A 302 17.58 0.84 -11.28
CA LEU A 302 17.78 0.88 -9.82
C LEU A 302 18.21 2.28 -9.34
N LYS A 303 19.19 2.89 -10.02
CA LYS A 303 19.64 4.26 -9.71
C LYS A 303 18.53 5.29 -9.88
N LEU A 304 17.70 5.14 -10.91
CA LEU A 304 16.55 6.03 -11.14
C LEU A 304 15.53 5.90 -10.02
N PHE A 305 15.26 4.68 -9.56
CA PHE A 305 14.38 4.41 -8.43
C PHE A 305 14.88 5.09 -7.15
N SER A 306 16.11 4.81 -6.74
CA SER A 306 16.73 5.38 -5.53
C SER A 306 16.82 6.90 -5.59
N TYR A 307 17.20 7.45 -6.75
CA TYR A 307 17.30 8.90 -6.96
C TYR A 307 15.95 9.60 -6.83
N ARG A 308 14.87 9.00 -7.33
CA ARG A 308 13.53 9.56 -7.20
C ARG A 308 13.07 9.59 -5.74
N VAL A 309 13.28 8.53 -4.97
CA VAL A 309 12.96 8.48 -3.53
C VAL A 309 13.75 9.56 -2.78
N LYS A 310 15.06 9.67 -3.03
CA LYS A 310 15.93 10.70 -2.44
C LYS A 310 15.40 12.12 -2.71
N LYS A 311 14.96 12.41 -3.95
CA LYS A 311 14.36 13.71 -4.29
C LYS A 311 13.10 14.01 -3.48
N TYR A 312 12.21 13.03 -3.30
CA TYR A 312 11.01 13.19 -2.50
C TYR A 312 11.32 13.41 -1.02
N ILE A 313 12.30 12.69 -0.45
CA ILE A 313 12.76 12.94 0.92
C ILE A 313 13.25 14.39 1.07
N GLY A 314 14.07 14.89 0.15
CA GLY A 314 14.55 16.26 0.15
C GLY A 314 13.42 17.29 0.02
N ALA A 315 12.48 17.06 -0.90
CA ALA A 315 11.33 17.93 -1.12
C ALA A 315 10.41 18.00 0.12
N TYR A 316 10.13 16.86 0.74
CA TYR A 316 9.26 16.79 1.92
C TYR A 316 9.92 17.32 3.18
N ALA A 317 11.24 17.12 3.35
CA ALA A 317 11.98 17.78 4.42
C ALA A 317 11.89 19.32 4.28
N ALA A 318 11.99 19.85 3.06
CA ALA A 318 11.80 21.29 2.81
C ALA A 318 10.35 21.75 3.05
N ALA A 319 9.35 20.99 2.57
CA ALA A 319 7.93 21.31 2.73
C ALA A 319 7.49 21.35 4.21
N MET A 320 8.01 20.44 5.03
CA MET A 320 7.74 20.40 6.48
C MET A 320 8.60 21.40 7.29
N GLY A 321 9.65 21.96 6.70
CA GLY A 321 10.62 22.82 7.40
C GLY A 321 11.51 22.01 8.35
N GLY A 322 11.99 20.87 7.91
CA GLY A 322 12.85 19.92 8.64
C GLY A 322 12.27 18.50 8.65
N VAL A 323 13.03 17.56 9.18
CA VAL A 323 12.65 16.15 9.33
C VAL A 323 13.31 15.60 10.61
N ASP A 324 12.60 14.74 11.34
CA ASP A 324 13.09 14.06 12.55
C ASP A 324 13.39 12.58 12.26
N ALA A 325 12.61 11.95 11.36
CA ALA A 325 12.83 10.57 10.97
C ALA A 325 12.49 10.29 9.50
N VAL A 326 13.18 9.31 8.91
CA VAL A 326 12.88 8.68 7.63
C VAL A 326 12.63 7.19 7.89
N VAL A 327 11.50 6.67 7.45
CA VAL A 327 11.07 5.29 7.67
C VAL A 327 11.01 4.55 6.34
N PHE A 328 11.63 3.38 6.28
CA PHE A 328 11.57 2.46 5.14
C PHE A 328 10.67 1.27 5.47
N THR A 329 9.72 0.98 4.57
CA THR A 329 8.75 -0.09 4.74
C THR A 329 8.37 -0.73 3.40
N ALA A 330 7.60 -1.78 3.43
CA ALA A 330 7.24 -2.65 2.30
C ALA A 330 8.44 -3.39 1.69
N GLY A 331 8.17 -4.26 0.72
CA GLY A 331 9.10 -5.28 0.28
C GLY A 331 10.54 -4.80 -0.02
N ILE A 332 10.70 -3.74 -0.81
CA ILE A 332 12.02 -3.15 -1.11
C ILE A 332 12.55 -2.39 0.11
N GLY A 333 11.72 -1.54 0.74
CA GLY A 333 12.12 -0.72 1.88
C GLY A 333 12.62 -1.56 3.06
N GLU A 334 11.98 -2.71 3.30
CA GLU A 334 12.33 -3.62 4.40
C GLU A 334 13.55 -4.50 4.11
N ASN A 335 13.79 -4.86 2.84
CA ASN A 335 14.71 -5.95 2.52
C ASN A 335 15.91 -5.56 1.64
N ALA A 336 15.84 -4.44 0.87
CA ALA A 336 16.90 -4.03 -0.03
C ALA A 336 17.90 -3.08 0.68
N ILE A 337 18.98 -3.64 1.21
CA ILE A 337 19.99 -2.96 2.03
C ILE A 337 20.70 -1.88 1.21
N GLU A 338 21.16 -2.23 0.03
CA GLU A 338 21.91 -1.38 -0.88
C GLU A 338 21.03 -0.20 -1.37
N THR A 339 19.77 -0.46 -1.66
CA THR A 339 18.80 0.56 -2.07
C THR A 339 18.61 1.61 -0.97
N ARG A 340 18.49 1.21 0.31
CA ARG A 340 18.40 2.14 1.42
C ARG A 340 19.67 2.97 1.58
N GLU A 341 20.86 2.36 1.43
CA GLU A 341 22.15 3.08 1.45
C GLU A 341 22.19 4.13 0.34
N GLU A 342 21.89 3.75 -0.89
CA GLU A 342 21.89 4.65 -2.04
C GLU A 342 20.91 5.80 -1.90
N ILE A 343 19.71 5.56 -1.37
CA ILE A 343 18.72 6.61 -1.07
C ILE A 343 19.25 7.60 -0.04
N LEU A 344 19.90 7.11 1.02
CA LEU A 344 20.37 7.95 2.13
C LEU A 344 21.72 8.63 1.86
N GLU A 345 22.52 8.13 0.93
CA GLU A 345 23.79 8.74 0.52
C GLU A 345 23.57 10.19 0.03
N GLY A 346 24.34 11.15 0.56
CA GLY A 346 24.24 12.57 0.22
C GLY A 346 23.12 13.31 0.97
N LEU A 347 22.41 12.65 1.91
CA LEU A 347 21.43 13.28 2.81
C LEU A 347 22.02 13.65 4.19
N GLU A 348 23.34 13.59 4.36
CA GLU A 348 24.04 13.95 5.60
C GLU A 348 23.79 15.42 5.98
N PHE A 349 23.51 16.29 5.01
CA PHE A 349 23.16 17.69 5.27
C PHE A 349 21.86 17.86 6.04
N LEU A 350 20.94 16.86 6.00
CA LEU A 350 19.75 16.81 6.85
C LEU A 350 20.07 16.36 8.27
N GLY A 351 21.27 15.82 8.51
CA GLY A 351 21.70 15.29 9.79
C GLY A 351 21.54 13.77 9.93
N ILE A 352 21.34 13.06 8.82
CA ILE A 352 21.29 11.59 8.76
C ILE A 352 22.72 11.05 8.74
N LYS A 353 23.01 10.09 9.62
CA LYS A 353 24.28 9.35 9.64
C LYS A 353 23.97 7.86 9.63
N VAL A 354 24.15 7.24 8.50
CA VAL A 354 23.87 5.80 8.31
C VAL A 354 24.86 4.97 9.12
N ASP A 355 24.35 3.96 9.79
CA ASP A 355 25.11 2.87 10.41
C ASP A 355 25.00 1.63 9.50
N LYS A 356 26.05 1.29 8.81
CA LYS A 356 26.05 0.20 7.82
C LYS A 356 25.82 -1.17 8.45
N GLU A 357 26.32 -1.41 9.68
CA GLU A 357 26.10 -2.67 10.37
C GLU A 357 24.63 -2.79 10.81
N ALA A 358 24.06 -1.70 11.31
CA ALA A 358 22.63 -1.67 11.68
C ALA A 358 21.71 -1.74 10.44
N ASN A 359 22.12 -1.18 9.29
CA ASN A 359 21.36 -1.26 8.03
C ASN A 359 21.37 -2.67 7.41
N ASP A 360 22.30 -3.55 7.81
CA ASP A 360 22.27 -4.97 7.40
C ASP A 360 21.15 -5.72 8.15
N CYS A 361 19.92 -5.31 7.85
CA CYS A 361 18.70 -5.90 8.42
C CYS A 361 17.64 -6.10 7.33
N ARG A 362 16.78 -7.11 7.52
CA ARG A 362 15.66 -7.43 6.64
C ARG A 362 14.42 -7.77 7.46
N GLY A 363 13.28 -7.19 7.08
CA GLY A 363 11.96 -7.54 7.63
C GLY A 363 11.81 -7.40 9.14
N LYS A 364 12.55 -6.50 9.80
CA LYS A 364 12.47 -6.26 11.25
C LYS A 364 12.59 -4.78 11.59
N GLU A 365 11.99 -4.40 12.70
CA GLU A 365 12.15 -3.06 13.26
C GLU A 365 13.60 -2.81 13.68
N GLN A 366 14.21 -1.77 13.10
CA GLN A 366 15.60 -1.45 13.34
C GLN A 366 15.90 0.02 13.03
N PHE A 367 16.58 0.73 13.96
CA PHE A 367 17.27 1.96 13.61
C PHE A 367 18.47 1.64 12.73
N ILE A 368 18.61 2.34 11.60
CA ILE A 368 19.72 2.15 10.64
C ILE A 368 20.65 3.36 10.61
N THR A 369 20.63 4.16 11.68
CA THR A 369 21.49 5.32 11.86
C THR A 369 22.30 5.22 13.16
N THR A 370 23.47 5.87 13.17
CA THR A 370 24.30 5.96 14.38
C THR A 370 23.58 6.66 15.54
N GLY A 371 24.02 6.40 16.76
CA GLY A 371 23.41 6.98 17.96
C GLY A 371 23.42 8.51 17.98
N ASP A 372 24.46 9.14 17.38
CA ASP A 372 24.63 10.59 17.28
C ASP A 372 23.97 11.21 16.03
N SER A 373 23.28 10.43 15.22
CA SER A 373 22.48 10.94 14.11
C SER A 373 21.35 11.82 14.63
N LYS A 374 21.25 13.05 14.08
CA LYS A 374 20.19 14.00 14.48
C LYS A 374 18.82 13.58 13.91
N VAL A 375 18.81 13.19 12.66
CA VAL A 375 17.63 12.63 11.99
C VAL A 375 17.79 11.11 12.02
N LYS A 376 16.78 10.41 12.50
CA LYS A 376 16.81 8.94 12.53
C LYS A 376 16.34 8.39 11.18
N ALA A 377 16.99 7.32 10.71
CA ALA A 377 16.43 6.47 9.67
C ALA A 377 16.20 5.08 10.27
N MET A 378 15.12 4.42 9.86
CA MET A 378 14.72 3.13 10.42
C MET A 378 13.96 2.28 9.39
N VAL A 379 14.00 0.98 9.61
CA VAL A 379 13.13 0.01 8.95
C VAL A 379 12.01 -0.32 9.90
N ILE A 380 10.78 -0.28 9.42
CA ILE A 380 9.59 -0.72 10.14
C ILE A 380 8.73 -1.54 9.17
N PRO A 381 8.59 -2.85 9.37
CA PRO A 381 7.68 -3.66 8.56
C PRO A 381 6.25 -3.15 8.68
N THR A 382 5.58 -2.98 7.52
CA THR A 382 4.16 -2.61 7.52
C THR A 382 3.29 -3.79 7.90
N ASN A 383 2.15 -3.50 8.51
CA ASN A 383 1.14 -4.49 8.86
C ASN A 383 -0.26 -3.90 8.64
N GLU A 384 -0.61 -3.73 7.37
CA GLU A 384 -1.87 -3.10 6.97
C GLU A 384 -3.09 -3.89 7.45
N GLU A 385 -3.01 -5.22 7.43
CA GLU A 385 -4.09 -6.09 7.86
C GLU A 385 -4.36 -5.96 9.38
N LEU A 386 -3.31 -5.78 10.19
CA LEU A 386 -3.49 -5.52 11.62
C LEU A 386 -4.14 -4.15 11.89
N VAL A 387 -3.77 -3.13 11.12
CA VAL A 387 -4.42 -1.81 11.21
C VAL A 387 -5.89 -1.91 10.87
N ILE A 388 -6.25 -2.62 9.80
CA ILE A 388 -7.63 -2.84 9.41
C ILE A 388 -8.39 -3.58 10.53
N ALA A 389 -7.77 -4.57 11.17
CA ALA A 389 -8.37 -5.29 12.29
C ALA A 389 -8.57 -4.37 13.52
N LYS A 390 -7.60 -3.49 13.84
CA LYS A 390 -7.70 -2.52 14.95
C LYS A 390 -8.80 -1.49 14.70
N ASP A 391 -8.85 -0.89 13.53
CA ASP A 391 -9.89 0.07 13.15
C ASP A 391 -11.27 -0.59 13.19
N THR A 392 -11.35 -1.85 12.73
CA THR A 392 -12.59 -2.63 12.78
C THR A 392 -13.04 -2.84 14.22
N MET A 393 -12.12 -3.27 15.10
CA MET A 393 -12.42 -3.46 16.52
C MET A 393 -12.92 -2.18 17.18
N GLU A 394 -12.22 -1.05 16.96
CA GLU A 394 -12.56 0.24 17.57
C GLU A 394 -13.96 0.74 17.18
N LEU A 395 -14.39 0.43 15.95
CA LEU A 395 -15.69 0.91 15.45
C LEU A 395 -16.88 0.02 15.84
N VAL A 396 -16.63 -1.26 16.19
CA VAL A 396 -17.71 -2.21 16.49
C VAL A 396 -17.86 -2.51 17.99
N ASP A 397 -16.88 -2.13 18.84
CA ASP A 397 -16.94 -2.16 20.29
C ASP A 397 -17.84 -1.00 20.84
#